data_7001b235c9147756f3477ac69fb26f15
#
_entry.id   7001b235c9147756f3477ac69fb26f15
#
_cell.length_a   1.000
_cell.length_b   1.000
_cell.length_c   1.000
_cell.angle_alpha   90.00
_cell.angle_beta   90.00
_cell.angle_gamma   90.00
#
_symmetry.space_group_name_H-M   'P 1'
#
loop_
_entity.id
_entity.type
_entity.pdbx_description
1 polymer ?
#
loop_
_entity_poly.entity_id
_entity_poly.type
_entity_poly.pdbx_seq_one_letter_code
_entity_poly.pdbx_strand_id
1 'polypeptide(L)'
;MGRPTLEVADIFRDHGPAWREANRGHVSLDQLKVMSAIERCRTVALGGHVARCENDACAHTAIAYNSCRNRHCPKCQGAAARQWLAAREAELLPVGYFHVVYTVPAPIADIAYQNKRVIYDLLMKAAAETTLTIAADPRHLGARIGITAVLHTWGSALTHHPHVHMIVPGGGLSDDGGRWISSRPGFLVPVNVLSRLFRGRLLAMLAEAHAHDRIRFFGDHAALADKRAFKRFLAPLRRRECRVDGGVAVPIPHRPGRADFPHPVLHERDSLAAA
;
A
#
# COMPACT_ATOMS: atom_id res chain seq x y z
N MET A 1 8.03 11.40 35.74
CA MET A 1 6.88 11.46 34.80
C MET A 1 7.41 11.54 33.40
N GLY A 2 7.17 10.53 32.55
CA GLY A 2 7.59 10.55 31.15
C GLY A 2 6.86 11.68 30.40
N ARG A 3 7.55 12.32 29.47
CA ARG A 3 6.97 13.33 28.58
C ARG A 3 5.79 12.67 27.83
N PRO A 4 4.58 13.28 27.80
CA PRO A 4 3.48 12.71 27.05
C PRO A 4 3.90 12.53 25.58
N THR A 5 3.61 11.38 25.01
CA THR A 5 3.91 11.10 23.61
C THR A 5 3.09 12.04 22.72
N LEU A 6 3.77 12.80 21.86
CA LEU A 6 3.12 13.71 20.90
C LEU A 6 2.21 12.90 19.97
N GLU A 7 0.96 13.32 19.85
CA GLU A 7 -0.02 12.74 18.97
C GLU A 7 -0.28 13.62 17.73
N VAL A 8 -0.73 13.03 16.64
CA VAL A 8 -1.13 13.79 15.43
C VAL A 8 -2.26 14.79 15.76
N ALA A 9 -3.12 14.44 16.71
CA ALA A 9 -4.17 15.34 17.19
C ALA A 9 -3.61 16.62 17.84
N ASP A 10 -2.47 16.54 18.54
CA ASP A 10 -1.80 17.70 19.13
C ASP A 10 -1.29 18.64 18.05
N ILE A 11 -0.64 18.10 17.02
CA ILE A 11 -0.18 18.88 15.87
C ILE A 11 -1.33 19.61 15.19
N PHE A 12 -2.48 18.96 15.01
CA PHE A 12 -3.64 19.58 14.39
C PHE A 12 -4.29 20.66 15.29
N ARG A 13 -4.28 20.48 16.61
CA ARG A 13 -4.77 21.49 17.55
C ARG A 13 -3.87 22.72 17.58
N ASP A 14 -2.55 22.49 17.64
CA ASP A 14 -1.59 23.57 17.84
C ASP A 14 -1.34 24.37 16.53
N HIS A 15 -1.23 23.68 15.41
CA HIS A 15 -0.85 24.28 14.13
C HIS A 15 -1.98 24.28 13.08
N GLY A 16 -3.01 23.49 13.27
CA GLY A 16 -4.11 23.34 12.33
C GLY A 16 -4.87 24.63 12.03
N PRO A 17 -5.20 25.49 13.01
CA PRO A 17 -5.88 26.76 12.75
C PRO A 17 -5.11 27.66 11.79
N ALA A 18 -3.83 27.90 12.05
CA ALA A 18 -2.96 28.73 11.20
C ALA A 18 -2.77 28.10 9.79
N TRP A 19 -2.60 26.79 9.74
CA TRP A 19 -2.46 26.08 8.48
C TRP A 19 -3.74 26.15 7.63
N ARG A 20 -4.94 25.96 8.24
CA ARG A 20 -6.22 26.06 7.54
C ARG A 20 -6.47 27.47 7.01
N GLU A 21 -6.07 28.49 7.75
CA GLU A 21 -6.18 29.87 7.30
C GLU A 21 -5.27 30.15 6.10
N ALA A 22 -3.99 29.75 6.19
CA ALA A 22 -3.02 29.90 5.10
C ALA A 22 -3.39 29.13 3.82
N ASN A 23 -4.19 28.07 3.94
CA ASN A 23 -4.62 27.24 2.82
C ASN A 23 -6.13 27.37 2.51
N ARG A 24 -6.75 28.47 2.91
CA ARG A 24 -8.17 28.75 2.68
C ARG A 24 -8.49 28.67 1.17
N GLY A 25 -9.52 27.91 0.83
CA GLY A 25 -9.91 27.66 -0.58
C GLY A 25 -9.15 26.53 -1.28
N HIS A 26 -8.06 26.03 -0.70
CA HIS A 26 -7.28 24.90 -1.24
C HIS A 26 -7.52 23.59 -0.47
N VAL A 27 -8.14 23.64 0.68
CA VAL A 27 -8.43 22.46 1.50
C VAL A 27 -9.86 22.02 1.25
N SER A 28 -10.04 20.75 0.88
CA SER A 28 -11.37 20.18 0.66
C SER A 28 -12.13 19.99 1.97
N LEU A 29 -13.47 19.98 1.89
CA LEU A 29 -14.33 19.68 3.04
C LEU A 29 -14.01 18.33 3.68
N ASP A 30 -13.63 17.32 2.88
CA ASP A 30 -13.29 16.01 3.40
C ASP A 30 -11.97 16.02 4.16
N GLN A 31 -10.97 16.79 3.73
CA GLN A 31 -9.75 16.99 4.51
C GLN A 31 -10.04 17.67 5.85
N LEU A 32 -10.90 18.70 5.86
CA LEU A 32 -11.31 19.37 7.10
C LEU A 32 -12.05 18.41 8.04
N LYS A 33 -12.94 17.56 7.52
CA LYS A 33 -13.63 16.52 8.31
C LYS A 33 -12.64 15.52 8.91
N VAL A 34 -11.62 15.10 8.16
CA VAL A 34 -10.58 14.20 8.65
C VAL A 34 -9.79 14.84 9.77
N MET A 35 -9.33 16.08 9.61
CA MET A 35 -8.59 16.81 10.65
C MET A 35 -9.43 16.92 11.92
N SER A 36 -10.68 17.39 11.81
CA SER A 36 -11.61 17.49 12.93
C SER A 36 -11.89 16.15 13.62
N ALA A 37 -12.03 15.07 12.85
CA ALA A 37 -12.21 13.73 13.40
C ALA A 37 -11.00 13.27 14.21
N ILE A 38 -9.78 13.54 13.76
CA ILE A 38 -8.55 13.19 14.47
C ILE A 38 -8.40 14.01 15.74
N GLU A 39 -8.63 15.33 15.68
CA GLU A 39 -8.57 16.24 16.84
C GLU A 39 -9.53 15.81 17.95
N ARG A 40 -10.73 15.35 17.59
CA ARG A 40 -11.81 14.98 18.52
C ARG A 40 -11.76 13.51 18.95
N CYS A 41 -10.88 12.70 18.34
CA CYS A 41 -10.82 11.28 18.60
C CYS A 41 -10.44 10.96 20.05
N ARG A 42 -11.28 10.18 20.71
CA ARG A 42 -11.13 9.79 22.12
C ARG A 42 -11.01 11.00 23.07
N THR A 43 -11.84 11.99 22.83
CA THR A 43 -12.04 13.14 23.70
C THR A 43 -13.50 13.29 24.08
N VAL A 44 -13.79 14.15 25.06
CA VAL A 44 -15.15 14.49 25.47
C VAL A 44 -16.04 14.95 24.32
N ALA A 45 -15.45 15.50 23.25
CA ALA A 45 -16.18 16.02 22.08
C ALA A 45 -16.93 14.93 21.28
N LEU A 46 -16.56 13.66 21.43
CA LEU A 46 -17.27 12.52 20.82
C LEU A 46 -18.10 11.73 21.86
N GLY A 47 -18.22 12.25 23.08
CA GLY A 47 -18.85 11.53 24.17
C GLY A 47 -18.02 10.33 24.65
N GLY A 48 -18.61 9.53 25.50
CA GLY A 48 -17.95 8.35 26.07
C GLY A 48 -18.91 7.57 26.95
N HIS A 49 -18.37 6.57 27.63
CA HIS A 49 -19.07 5.79 28.63
C HIS A 49 -18.20 5.64 29.87
N VAL A 50 -18.85 5.46 31.01
CA VAL A 50 -18.21 5.22 32.29
C VAL A 50 -18.36 3.74 32.61
N ALA A 51 -17.24 3.05 32.76
CA ALA A 51 -17.22 1.72 33.32
C ALA A 51 -17.06 1.81 34.83
N ARG A 52 -17.87 1.09 35.57
CA ARG A 52 -17.81 0.99 37.03
C ARG A 52 -17.47 -0.43 37.41
N CYS A 53 -16.62 -0.58 38.44
CA CYS A 53 -16.32 -1.91 38.96
C CYS A 53 -17.60 -2.50 39.58
N GLU A 54 -17.86 -3.77 39.25
CA GLU A 54 -19.04 -4.50 39.79
C GLU A 54 -18.87 -4.90 41.28
N ASN A 55 -17.66 -4.83 41.80
CA ASN A 55 -17.41 -5.05 43.21
C ASN A 55 -17.79 -3.79 43.98
N ASP A 56 -18.85 -3.85 44.80
CA ASP A 56 -19.39 -2.74 45.58
C ASP A 56 -18.35 -2.08 46.52
N ALA A 57 -17.36 -2.84 47.01
CA ALA A 57 -16.27 -2.32 47.84
C ALA A 57 -15.21 -1.58 47.04
N CYS A 58 -15.21 -1.63 45.72
CA CYS A 58 -14.11 -1.12 44.86
C CYS A 58 -14.32 0.33 44.44
N ALA A 59 -15.44 0.90 44.38
CA ALA A 59 -15.76 2.27 43.93
C ALA A 59 -14.97 2.81 42.71
N HIS A 60 -14.20 1.94 42.00
CA HIS A 60 -13.38 2.32 40.84
C HIS A 60 -14.25 2.62 39.65
N THR A 61 -14.00 3.76 38.99
CA THR A 61 -14.63 4.15 37.73
C THR A 61 -13.56 4.46 36.69
N ALA A 62 -13.80 4.11 35.45
CA ALA A 62 -12.94 4.43 34.28
C ALA A 62 -13.80 5.07 33.20
N ILE A 63 -13.31 6.15 32.61
CA ILE A 63 -13.96 6.82 31.48
C ILE A 63 -13.31 6.32 30.17
N ALA A 64 -14.13 5.85 29.24
CA ALA A 64 -13.69 5.49 27.90
C ALA A 64 -14.38 6.39 26.87
N TYR A 65 -13.62 7.29 26.26
CA TYR A 65 -14.12 8.18 25.22
C TYR A 65 -14.26 7.46 23.86
N ASN A 66 -15.30 7.83 23.12
CA ASN A 66 -15.60 7.26 21.82
C ASN A 66 -14.51 7.58 20.78
N SER A 67 -14.24 6.62 19.92
CA SER A 67 -13.31 6.75 18.79
C SER A 67 -14.00 7.42 17.60
N CYS A 68 -13.25 8.17 16.78
CA CYS A 68 -13.78 8.81 15.58
C CYS A 68 -14.06 7.82 14.44
N ARG A 69 -13.56 6.59 14.51
CA ARG A 69 -13.63 5.54 13.49
C ARG A 69 -13.14 5.97 12.08
N ASN A 70 -12.42 7.09 12.01
CA ASN A 70 -11.90 7.58 10.75
C ASN A 70 -10.68 6.77 10.31
N ARG A 71 -10.66 6.34 9.06
CA ARG A 71 -9.56 5.54 8.49
C ARG A 71 -8.20 6.26 8.45
N HIS A 72 -8.18 7.57 8.56
CA HIS A 72 -6.96 8.37 8.62
C HIS A 72 -6.48 8.65 10.04
N CYS A 73 -7.25 8.24 11.04
CA CYS A 73 -6.88 8.49 12.44
C CYS A 73 -5.88 7.45 12.94
N PRO A 74 -4.66 7.86 13.35
CA PRO A 74 -3.64 6.91 13.83
C PRO A 74 -4.08 6.09 15.04
N LYS A 75 -4.86 6.71 15.95
CA LYS A 75 -5.42 6.01 17.12
C LYS A 75 -6.40 4.90 16.72
N CYS A 76 -7.28 5.18 15.75
CA CYS A 76 -8.25 4.19 15.26
C CYS A 76 -7.59 3.10 14.42
N GLN A 77 -6.64 3.48 13.58
CA GLN A 77 -5.94 2.53 12.70
C GLN A 77 -4.98 1.60 13.46
N GLY A 78 -4.42 2.03 14.59
CA GLY A 78 -3.47 1.23 15.34
C GLY A 78 -4.02 -0.14 15.77
N ALA A 79 -5.30 -0.26 16.12
CA ALA A 79 -5.92 -1.55 16.45
C ALA A 79 -6.11 -2.40 15.20
N ALA A 80 -6.64 -1.83 14.11
CA ALA A 80 -6.84 -2.52 12.85
C ALA A 80 -5.51 -2.98 12.23
N ALA A 81 -4.47 -2.14 12.30
CA ALA A 81 -3.14 -2.50 11.82
C ALA A 81 -2.53 -3.67 12.60
N ARG A 82 -2.66 -3.71 13.93
CA ARG A 82 -2.21 -4.84 14.75
C ARG A 82 -2.96 -6.13 14.42
N GLN A 83 -4.27 -6.05 14.26
CA GLN A 83 -5.09 -7.22 13.90
C GLN A 83 -4.71 -7.75 12.51
N TRP A 84 -4.55 -6.86 11.54
CA TRP A 84 -4.10 -7.21 10.19
C TRP A 84 -2.71 -7.86 10.22
N LEU A 85 -1.77 -7.26 10.95
CA LEU A 85 -0.41 -7.80 11.09
C LEU A 85 -0.41 -9.20 11.71
N ALA A 86 -1.14 -9.39 12.82
CA ALA A 86 -1.25 -10.69 13.46
C ALA A 86 -1.85 -11.76 12.53
N ALA A 87 -2.85 -11.40 11.72
CA ALA A 87 -3.41 -12.29 10.72
C ALA A 87 -2.37 -12.66 9.64
N ARG A 88 -1.58 -11.68 9.16
CA ARG A 88 -0.53 -11.96 8.16
C ARG A 88 0.61 -12.78 8.76
N GLU A 89 1.02 -12.51 9.99
CA GLU A 89 2.05 -13.31 10.69
C GLU A 89 1.64 -14.78 10.85
N ALA A 90 0.35 -15.04 11.08
CA ALA A 90 -0.18 -16.42 11.19
C ALA A 90 -0.14 -17.18 9.85
N GLU A 91 -0.17 -16.49 8.73
CA GLU A 91 -0.14 -17.06 7.38
C GLU A 91 1.29 -17.17 6.80
N LEU A 92 2.30 -16.70 7.52
CA LEU A 92 3.68 -16.77 7.03
C LEU A 92 4.16 -18.21 6.87
N LEU A 93 4.71 -18.48 5.69
CA LEU A 93 5.38 -19.74 5.39
C LEU A 93 6.77 -19.76 6.04
N PRO A 94 7.33 -20.92 6.41
CA PRO A 94 8.66 -21.04 6.98
C PRO A 94 9.77 -20.89 5.92
N VAL A 95 9.72 -19.81 5.14
CA VAL A 95 10.65 -19.48 4.05
C VAL A 95 11.10 -18.03 4.16
N GLY A 96 12.21 -17.68 3.55
CA GLY A 96 12.62 -16.28 3.40
C GLY A 96 11.61 -15.50 2.56
N TYR A 97 11.54 -14.18 2.75
CA TYR A 97 10.68 -13.30 1.96
C TYR A 97 11.50 -12.22 1.30
N PHE A 98 11.03 -11.77 0.14
CA PHE A 98 11.62 -10.68 -0.62
C PHE A 98 10.71 -9.47 -0.59
N HIS A 99 11.30 -8.30 -0.42
CA HIS A 99 10.63 -7.02 -0.53
C HIS A 99 10.94 -6.43 -1.91
N VAL A 100 9.91 -6.27 -2.74
CA VAL A 100 10.02 -5.72 -4.10
C VAL A 100 9.21 -4.44 -4.17
N VAL A 101 9.80 -3.38 -4.71
CA VAL A 101 9.14 -2.07 -4.83
C VAL A 101 9.07 -1.66 -6.30
N TYR A 102 7.89 -1.32 -6.76
CA TYR A 102 7.63 -0.78 -8.09
C TYR A 102 7.23 0.68 -8.02
N THR A 103 7.99 1.55 -8.67
CA THR A 103 7.78 2.99 -8.64
C THR A 103 7.37 3.52 -10.01
N VAL A 104 6.36 4.38 -10.06
CA VAL A 104 6.03 5.09 -11.30
C VAL A 104 7.06 6.16 -11.62
N PRO A 105 7.38 6.43 -12.90
CA PRO A 105 8.17 7.58 -13.29
C PRO A 105 7.52 8.90 -12.86
N ALA A 106 8.34 9.89 -12.45
CA ALA A 106 7.84 11.17 -11.96
C ALA A 106 6.78 11.83 -12.87
N PRO A 107 6.93 11.88 -14.22
CA PRO A 107 5.90 12.45 -15.07
C PRO A 107 4.55 11.73 -15.00
N ILE A 108 4.53 10.43 -14.66
CA ILE A 108 3.29 9.69 -14.43
C ILE A 108 2.71 10.01 -13.05
N ALA A 109 3.54 10.29 -12.04
CA ALA A 109 3.08 10.70 -10.73
C ALA A 109 2.28 12.01 -10.78
N ASP A 110 2.66 12.95 -11.65
CA ASP A 110 1.95 14.22 -11.84
C ASP A 110 0.52 13.98 -12.39
N ILE A 111 0.38 13.10 -13.38
CA ILE A 111 -0.93 12.71 -13.93
C ILE A 111 -1.72 11.89 -12.90
N ALA A 112 -1.04 11.05 -12.12
CA ALA A 112 -1.67 10.18 -11.13
C ALA A 112 -2.41 10.97 -10.04
N TYR A 113 -1.92 12.15 -9.69
CA TYR A 113 -2.54 12.97 -8.64
C TYR A 113 -4.01 13.29 -8.97
N GLN A 114 -4.32 13.49 -10.23
CA GLN A 114 -5.67 13.80 -10.71
C GLN A 114 -6.46 12.57 -11.16
N ASN A 115 -5.79 11.44 -11.35
CA ASN A 115 -6.36 10.19 -11.86
C ASN A 115 -6.10 9.02 -10.89
N LYS A 116 -6.15 9.26 -9.59
CA LYS A 116 -5.70 8.33 -8.54
C LYS A 116 -6.25 6.92 -8.75
N ARG A 117 -7.59 6.79 -8.85
CA ARG A 117 -8.23 5.48 -8.99
C ARG A 117 -7.70 4.68 -10.18
N VAL A 118 -7.63 5.30 -11.35
CA VAL A 118 -7.21 4.62 -12.58
C VAL A 118 -5.74 4.25 -12.52
N ILE A 119 -4.87 5.23 -12.21
CA ILE A 119 -3.42 4.99 -12.27
C ILE A 119 -2.94 4.09 -11.14
N TYR A 120 -3.55 4.16 -9.95
CA TYR A 120 -3.22 3.24 -8.86
C TYR A 120 -3.62 1.79 -9.19
N ASP A 121 -4.79 1.60 -9.80
CA ASP A 121 -5.22 0.27 -10.29
C ASP A 121 -4.25 -0.28 -11.34
N LEU A 122 -3.88 0.54 -12.34
CA LEU A 122 -2.92 0.15 -13.37
C LEU A 122 -1.54 -0.16 -12.79
N LEU A 123 -1.08 0.62 -11.80
CA LEU A 123 0.19 0.39 -11.12
C LEU A 123 0.19 -0.94 -10.37
N MET A 124 -0.83 -1.20 -9.56
CA MET A 124 -0.98 -2.46 -8.82
C MET A 124 -1.03 -3.64 -9.78
N LYS A 125 -1.84 -3.57 -10.82
CA LYS A 125 -1.99 -4.62 -11.83
C LYS A 125 -0.69 -4.89 -12.59
N ALA A 126 -0.05 -3.85 -13.11
CA ALA A 126 1.21 -3.97 -13.84
C ALA A 126 2.32 -4.60 -12.97
N ALA A 127 2.42 -4.20 -11.69
CA ALA A 127 3.39 -4.72 -10.75
C ALA A 127 3.13 -6.21 -10.43
N ALA A 128 1.90 -6.56 -10.10
CA ALA A 128 1.50 -7.94 -9.80
C ALA A 128 1.72 -8.86 -11.00
N GLU A 129 1.18 -8.52 -12.16
CA GLU A 129 1.33 -9.32 -13.38
C GLU A 129 2.79 -9.48 -13.81
N THR A 130 3.61 -8.44 -13.61
CA THR A 130 5.05 -8.51 -13.90
C THR A 130 5.72 -9.55 -13.03
N THR A 131 5.52 -9.47 -11.71
CA THR A 131 6.15 -10.36 -10.75
C THR A 131 5.70 -11.82 -10.97
N LEU A 132 4.40 -12.04 -11.14
CA LEU A 132 3.84 -13.36 -11.39
C LEU A 132 4.36 -13.98 -12.71
N THR A 133 4.41 -13.18 -13.79
CA THR A 133 4.89 -13.67 -15.10
C THR A 133 6.35 -14.10 -15.07
N ILE A 134 7.21 -13.29 -14.42
CA ILE A 134 8.64 -13.62 -14.35
C ILE A 134 8.89 -14.79 -13.40
N ALA A 135 8.14 -14.88 -12.31
CA ALA A 135 8.25 -16.00 -11.39
C ALA A 135 7.79 -17.32 -12.01
N ALA A 136 6.76 -17.30 -12.85
CA ALA A 136 6.27 -18.49 -13.56
C ALA A 136 7.22 -18.97 -14.67
N ASP A 137 8.10 -18.10 -15.20
CA ASP A 137 9.03 -18.49 -16.27
C ASP A 137 10.08 -19.49 -15.74
N PRO A 138 10.18 -20.71 -16.32
CA PRO A 138 11.16 -21.72 -15.89
C PRO A 138 12.64 -21.28 -16.02
N ARG A 139 12.93 -20.28 -16.85
CA ARG A 139 14.29 -19.67 -16.94
C ARG A 139 14.65 -18.86 -15.70
N HIS A 140 13.68 -18.53 -14.86
CA HIS A 140 13.85 -17.74 -13.65
C HIS A 140 13.55 -18.57 -12.39
N LEU A 141 12.29 -18.65 -11.98
CA LEU A 141 11.90 -19.45 -10.83
C LEU A 141 11.09 -20.69 -11.23
N GLY A 142 10.22 -20.60 -12.25
CA GLY A 142 9.35 -21.68 -12.69
C GLY A 142 8.29 -22.06 -11.66
N ALA A 143 7.76 -21.08 -10.92
CA ALA A 143 6.83 -21.35 -9.84
C ALA A 143 5.66 -20.36 -9.82
N ARG A 144 4.51 -20.82 -9.36
CA ARG A 144 3.37 -19.98 -9.00
C ARG A 144 3.57 -19.44 -7.60
N ILE A 145 3.78 -18.14 -7.49
CA ILE A 145 4.03 -17.45 -6.22
C ILE A 145 2.79 -16.75 -5.70
N GLY A 146 2.74 -16.54 -4.38
CA GLY A 146 1.84 -15.58 -3.72
C GLY A 146 2.48 -14.22 -3.58
N ILE A 147 1.67 -13.16 -3.49
CA ILE A 147 2.14 -11.79 -3.31
C ILE A 147 1.21 -11.07 -2.33
N THR A 148 1.79 -10.40 -1.33
CA THR A 148 1.08 -9.37 -0.57
C THR A 148 1.56 -8.01 -1.08
N ALA A 149 0.65 -7.20 -1.62
CA ALA A 149 0.99 -5.90 -2.22
C ALA A 149 0.29 -4.76 -1.48
N VAL A 150 1.02 -3.68 -1.23
CA VAL A 150 0.52 -2.47 -0.56
C VAL A 150 0.90 -1.24 -1.39
N LEU A 151 -0.10 -0.41 -1.71
CA LEU A 151 0.11 0.85 -2.38
C LEU A 151 0.57 1.92 -1.39
N HIS A 152 1.69 2.56 -1.68
CA HIS A 152 2.11 3.79 -1.04
C HIS A 152 2.00 4.95 -2.04
N THR A 153 1.58 6.13 -1.58
CA THR A 153 1.33 7.28 -2.47
C THR A 153 2.22 8.48 -2.17
N TRP A 154 3.02 8.43 -1.11
CA TRP A 154 3.90 9.52 -0.67
C TRP A 154 5.30 9.01 -0.42
N GLY A 155 6.30 9.75 -0.90
CA GLY A 155 7.70 9.52 -0.57
C GLY A 155 8.09 10.08 0.81
N SER A 156 9.32 9.82 1.25
CA SER A 156 9.85 10.31 2.52
C SER A 156 9.85 11.84 2.65
N ALA A 157 9.92 12.56 1.52
CA ALA A 157 9.82 14.01 1.45
C ALA A 157 8.36 14.52 1.43
N LEU A 158 7.38 13.66 1.71
CA LEU A 158 5.94 13.97 1.65
C LEU A 158 5.47 14.48 0.27
N THR A 159 6.21 14.18 -0.78
CA THR A 159 5.79 14.43 -2.16
C THR A 159 4.95 13.27 -2.66
N HIS A 160 3.99 13.56 -3.55
CA HIS A 160 3.17 12.55 -4.19
C HIS A 160 4.04 11.64 -5.07
N HIS A 161 4.18 10.38 -4.65
CA HIS A 161 5.09 9.42 -5.25
C HIS A 161 4.50 8.01 -5.19
N PRO A 162 3.55 7.69 -6.08
CA PRO A 162 2.90 6.38 -6.06
C PRO A 162 3.89 5.25 -6.34
N HIS A 163 3.88 4.27 -5.46
CA HIS A 163 4.69 3.06 -5.59
C HIS A 163 4.04 1.89 -4.85
N VAL A 164 4.35 0.68 -5.26
CA VAL A 164 3.81 -0.54 -4.69
C VAL A 164 4.92 -1.30 -3.98
N HIS A 165 4.71 -1.58 -2.72
CA HIS A 165 5.51 -2.53 -1.95
C HIS A 165 4.91 -3.92 -2.07
N MET A 166 5.75 -4.90 -2.38
CA MET A 166 5.35 -6.31 -2.44
C MET A 166 6.19 -7.14 -1.48
N ILE A 167 5.54 -7.99 -0.73
CA ILE A 167 6.16 -9.05 0.07
C ILE A 167 5.91 -10.36 -0.67
N VAL A 168 6.99 -11.01 -1.08
CA VAL A 168 6.97 -12.21 -1.92
C VAL A 168 7.73 -13.33 -1.21
N PRO A 169 7.13 -14.51 -1.01
CA PRO A 169 7.84 -15.66 -0.43
C PRO A 169 8.99 -16.11 -1.33
N GLY A 170 10.04 -16.65 -0.73
CA GLY A 170 11.23 -17.16 -1.41
C GLY A 170 11.00 -18.49 -2.11
N GLY A 171 9.96 -18.55 -2.92
CA GLY A 171 9.56 -19.72 -3.70
C GLY A 171 8.08 -19.73 -4.00
N GLY A 172 7.60 -20.80 -4.59
CA GLY A 172 6.21 -20.99 -4.95
C GLY A 172 5.88 -22.45 -5.28
N LEU A 173 4.65 -22.70 -5.64
CA LEU A 173 4.20 -24.01 -6.06
C LEU A 173 4.56 -24.28 -7.54
N SER A 174 4.92 -25.52 -7.86
CA SER A 174 4.98 -25.99 -9.23
C SER A 174 3.62 -25.84 -9.94
N ASP A 175 3.59 -25.87 -11.27
CA ASP A 175 2.35 -25.68 -12.05
C ASP A 175 1.27 -26.69 -11.68
N ASP A 176 1.67 -27.94 -11.38
CA ASP A 176 0.77 -29.00 -10.89
C ASP A 176 0.36 -28.85 -9.43
N GLY A 177 0.96 -27.86 -8.70
CA GLY A 177 0.71 -27.63 -7.28
C GLY A 177 1.30 -28.67 -6.33
N GLY A 178 2.02 -29.70 -6.87
CA GLY A 178 2.44 -30.87 -6.09
C GLY A 178 3.72 -30.64 -5.27
N ARG A 179 4.52 -29.62 -5.57
CA ARG A 179 5.79 -29.38 -4.86
C ARG A 179 6.10 -27.91 -4.70
N TRP A 180 6.91 -27.59 -3.69
CA TRP A 180 7.48 -26.28 -3.50
C TRP A 180 8.77 -26.11 -4.30
N ILE A 181 8.89 -25.03 -5.06
CA ILE A 181 10.09 -24.61 -5.79
C ILE A 181 10.69 -23.43 -5.05
N SER A 182 11.84 -23.62 -4.40
CA SER A 182 12.52 -22.58 -3.64
C SER A 182 13.30 -21.64 -4.58
N SER A 183 13.30 -20.35 -4.23
CA SER A 183 14.24 -19.39 -4.84
C SER A 183 15.67 -19.66 -4.40
N ARG A 184 16.64 -19.10 -5.12
CA ARG A 184 18.04 -19.09 -4.66
C ARG A 184 18.18 -18.22 -3.40
N PRO A 185 19.08 -18.55 -2.49
CA PRO A 185 19.35 -17.70 -1.34
C PRO A 185 19.67 -16.26 -1.77
N GLY A 186 18.97 -15.28 -1.19
CA GLY A 186 19.19 -13.86 -1.47
C GLY A 186 18.76 -13.38 -2.88
N PHE A 187 18.17 -14.26 -3.70
CA PHE A 187 17.80 -13.91 -5.07
C PHE A 187 16.45 -14.50 -5.46
N LEU A 188 15.47 -13.67 -5.76
CA LEU A 188 14.16 -14.10 -6.23
C LEU A 188 14.15 -14.20 -7.77
N VAL A 189 14.32 -13.07 -8.44
CA VAL A 189 14.29 -12.92 -9.90
C VAL A 189 15.13 -11.71 -10.33
N PRO A 190 15.58 -11.63 -11.60
CA PRO A 190 16.43 -10.52 -12.06
C PRO A 190 15.68 -9.18 -12.08
N VAL A 191 16.14 -8.20 -11.31
CA VAL A 191 15.54 -6.85 -11.21
C VAL A 191 15.42 -6.15 -12.55
N ASN A 192 16.45 -6.26 -13.39
CA ASN A 192 16.46 -5.65 -14.74
C ASN A 192 15.37 -6.22 -15.65
N VAL A 193 15.02 -7.50 -15.49
CA VAL A 193 13.93 -8.15 -16.23
C VAL A 193 12.59 -7.64 -15.73
N LEU A 194 12.42 -7.58 -14.39
CA LEU A 194 11.23 -6.98 -13.77
C LEU A 194 11.03 -5.54 -14.23
N SER A 195 12.07 -4.71 -14.17
CA SER A 195 12.02 -3.29 -14.55
C SER A 195 11.57 -3.10 -16.01
N ARG A 196 12.13 -3.87 -16.93
CA ARG A 196 11.77 -3.80 -18.36
C ARG A 196 10.33 -4.23 -18.62
N LEU A 197 9.92 -5.35 -18.06
CA LEU A 197 8.57 -5.87 -18.26
C LEU A 197 7.51 -4.97 -17.61
N PHE A 198 7.74 -4.53 -16.37
CA PHE A 198 6.86 -3.60 -15.66
C PHE A 198 6.66 -2.31 -16.45
N ARG A 199 7.75 -1.69 -16.90
CA ARG A 199 7.70 -0.49 -17.72
C ARG A 199 6.86 -0.69 -18.98
N GLY A 200 7.12 -1.76 -19.72
CA GLY A 200 6.38 -2.08 -20.93
C GLY A 200 4.89 -2.22 -20.67
N ARG A 201 4.52 -2.97 -19.65
CA ARG A 201 3.12 -3.18 -19.24
C ARG A 201 2.45 -1.90 -18.77
N LEU A 202 3.06 -1.19 -17.84
CA LEU A 202 2.49 0.06 -17.31
C LEU A 202 2.22 1.05 -18.43
N LEU A 203 3.18 1.27 -19.34
CA LEU A 203 3.02 2.22 -20.45
C LEU A 203 1.99 1.74 -21.48
N ALA A 204 1.86 0.43 -21.70
CA ALA A 204 0.81 -0.13 -22.56
C ALA A 204 -0.58 0.07 -21.93
N MET A 205 -0.74 -0.24 -20.66
CA MET A 205 -1.99 -0.06 -19.91
C MET A 205 -2.40 1.44 -19.83
N LEU A 206 -1.44 2.35 -19.67
CA LEU A 206 -1.70 3.80 -19.71
C LEU A 206 -2.17 4.25 -21.09
N ALA A 207 -1.55 3.76 -22.17
CA ALA A 207 -1.98 4.07 -23.54
C ALA A 207 -3.38 3.54 -23.83
N GLU A 208 -3.70 2.35 -23.36
CA GLU A 208 -5.03 1.75 -23.46
C GLU A 208 -6.08 2.55 -22.65
N ALA A 209 -5.77 2.90 -21.41
CA ALA A 209 -6.65 3.70 -20.56
C ALA A 209 -6.93 5.08 -21.18
N HIS A 210 -5.92 5.69 -21.80
CA HIS A 210 -6.08 6.93 -22.55
C HIS A 210 -6.98 6.73 -23.78
N ALA A 211 -6.78 5.68 -24.56
CA ALA A 211 -7.55 5.38 -25.76
C ALA A 211 -9.07 5.19 -25.46
N HIS A 212 -9.38 4.78 -24.23
CA HIS A 212 -10.75 4.59 -23.73
C HIS A 212 -11.25 5.75 -22.85
N ASP A 213 -10.63 6.92 -22.92
CA ASP A 213 -11.00 8.14 -22.19
C ASP A 213 -11.11 7.95 -20.65
N ARG A 214 -10.35 7.00 -20.09
CA ARG A 214 -10.33 6.72 -18.65
C ARG A 214 -9.43 7.67 -17.86
N ILE A 215 -8.52 8.39 -18.53
CA ILE A 215 -7.58 9.34 -17.94
C ILE A 215 -8.01 10.75 -18.32
N ARG A 216 -8.09 11.64 -17.35
CA ARG A 216 -8.43 13.05 -17.55
C ARG A 216 -7.19 13.91 -17.33
N PHE A 217 -7.11 15.02 -18.06
CA PHE A 217 -5.98 15.92 -18.04
C PHE A 217 -6.44 17.35 -17.79
N PHE A 218 -5.71 18.06 -16.92
CA PHE A 218 -6.05 19.41 -16.49
C PHE A 218 -4.79 20.27 -16.40
N GLY A 219 -4.96 21.60 -16.39
CA GLY A 219 -3.87 22.56 -16.28
C GLY A 219 -2.79 22.34 -17.33
N ASP A 220 -1.54 22.29 -16.93
CA ASP A 220 -0.39 22.12 -17.82
C ASP A 220 -0.38 20.79 -18.59
N HIS A 221 -1.18 19.82 -18.13
CA HIS A 221 -1.32 18.53 -18.79
C HIS A 221 -2.52 18.45 -19.74
N ALA A 222 -3.33 19.50 -19.88
CA ALA A 222 -4.55 19.48 -20.71
C ALA A 222 -4.29 19.04 -22.15
N ALA A 223 -3.16 19.42 -22.74
CA ALA A 223 -2.76 19.02 -24.09
C ALA A 223 -2.57 17.50 -24.26
N LEU A 224 -2.38 16.75 -23.18
CA LEU A 224 -2.23 15.30 -23.21
C LEU A 224 -3.56 14.55 -23.50
N ALA A 225 -4.68 15.24 -23.53
CA ALA A 225 -5.95 14.69 -24.02
C ALA A 225 -5.85 14.27 -25.51
N ASP A 226 -4.99 14.95 -26.29
CA ASP A 226 -4.70 14.55 -27.67
C ASP A 226 -3.87 13.27 -27.73
N LYS A 227 -4.31 12.29 -28.54
CA LYS A 227 -3.67 10.98 -28.67
C LYS A 227 -2.22 11.05 -29.14
N ARG A 228 -1.90 11.99 -30.04
CA ARG A 228 -0.53 12.16 -30.56
C ARG A 228 0.37 12.80 -29.49
N ALA A 229 -0.14 13.78 -28.75
CA ALA A 229 0.57 14.39 -27.65
C ALA A 229 0.86 13.38 -26.55
N PHE A 230 -0.11 12.57 -26.16
CA PHE A 230 0.08 11.52 -25.14
C PHE A 230 1.09 10.44 -25.58
N LYS A 231 1.04 10.02 -26.85
CA LYS A 231 2.03 9.09 -27.41
C LYS A 231 3.45 9.68 -27.35
N ARG A 232 3.62 10.96 -27.70
CA ARG A 232 4.92 11.66 -27.57
C ARG A 232 5.38 11.77 -26.12
N PHE A 233 4.46 12.03 -25.20
CA PHE A 233 4.74 12.08 -23.76
C PHE A 233 5.25 10.73 -23.22
N LEU A 234 4.66 9.60 -23.63
CA LEU A 234 5.10 8.27 -23.21
C LEU A 234 6.40 7.80 -23.87
N ALA A 235 6.77 8.33 -25.04
CA ALA A 235 7.93 7.86 -25.83
C ALA A 235 9.27 7.90 -25.05
N PRO A 236 9.66 8.97 -24.37
CA PRO A 236 10.92 9.00 -23.60
C PRO A 236 10.87 8.05 -22.39
N LEU A 237 9.69 7.79 -21.82
CA LEU A 237 9.54 6.90 -20.68
C LEU A 237 9.81 5.43 -21.03
N ARG A 238 9.71 5.06 -22.31
CA ARG A 238 10.07 3.72 -22.79
C ARG A 238 11.58 3.43 -22.69
N ARG A 239 12.41 4.47 -22.68
CA ARG A 239 13.88 4.37 -22.62
C ARG A 239 14.43 4.60 -21.22
N ARG A 240 13.68 5.27 -20.33
CA ARG A 240 14.08 5.50 -18.93
C ARG A 240 13.86 4.22 -18.12
N GLU A 241 14.79 3.90 -17.26
CA GLU A 241 14.59 2.82 -16.32
C GLU A 241 13.47 3.18 -15.35
N CYS A 242 12.44 2.33 -15.29
CA CYS A 242 11.52 2.35 -14.16
C CYS A 242 12.27 1.79 -12.97
N ARG A 243 12.29 2.50 -11.86
CA ARG A 243 12.95 2.04 -10.66
C ARG A 243 12.15 0.85 -10.11
N VAL A 244 12.78 -0.29 -10.11
CA VAL A 244 12.34 -1.47 -9.38
C VAL A 244 13.46 -1.75 -8.40
N ASP A 245 13.20 -1.53 -7.14
CA ASP A 245 14.12 -1.91 -6.08
C ASP A 245 13.78 -3.37 -5.73
N GLY A 246 14.66 -4.29 -6.12
CA GLY A 246 14.50 -5.72 -5.90
C GLY A 246 15.27 -6.17 -4.67
N GLY A 247 14.53 -6.69 -3.77
CA GLY A 247 14.75 -7.66 -2.77
C GLY A 247 16.01 -7.71 -1.95
N VAL A 248 15.97 -7.05 -0.82
CA VAL A 248 16.68 -7.60 0.34
C VAL A 248 15.85 -8.79 0.83
N ALA A 249 16.44 -9.99 0.88
CA ALA A 249 15.85 -11.10 1.61
C ALA A 249 15.71 -10.64 3.08
N VAL A 250 14.48 -10.49 3.54
CA VAL A 250 14.23 -10.20 4.96
C VAL A 250 14.16 -11.55 5.65
N PRO A 251 15.14 -11.89 6.52
CA PRO A 251 15.03 -13.09 7.33
C PRO A 251 13.86 -12.87 8.29
N ILE A 252 12.82 -13.69 8.16
CA ILE A 252 11.81 -13.76 9.20
C ILE A 252 12.37 -14.65 10.30
N PRO A 253 12.40 -14.19 11.56
CA PRO A 253 12.86 -15.03 12.67
C PRO A 253 12.06 -16.31 12.70
N HIS A 254 12.73 -17.46 12.58
CA HIS A 254 12.14 -18.76 12.81
C HIS A 254 11.49 -18.79 14.21
N ARG A 255 10.18 -18.93 14.27
CA ARG A 255 9.55 -19.46 15.49
C ARG A 255 9.80 -20.96 15.49
N PRO A 256 10.54 -21.53 16.46
CA PRO A 256 10.69 -22.98 16.58
C PRO A 256 9.31 -23.56 16.96
N GLY A 257 8.79 -24.50 16.19
CA GLY A 257 7.64 -25.32 16.56
C GLY A 257 6.44 -25.28 15.60
N ARG A 258 6.65 -25.56 14.34
CA ARG A 258 5.64 -26.18 13.46
C ARG A 258 6.36 -26.88 12.29
N ALA A 259 6.79 -28.11 12.55
CA ALA A 259 6.99 -29.09 11.49
C ALA A 259 5.67 -29.82 11.38
N ASP A 260 4.91 -29.50 10.35
CA ASP A 260 3.97 -30.37 9.66
C ASP A 260 3.18 -29.47 8.69
N PHE A 261 3.38 -29.70 7.40
CA PHE A 261 2.60 -29.06 6.36
C PHE A 261 1.20 -29.67 6.31
N PRO A 262 0.13 -28.98 6.70
CA PRO A 262 -1.18 -29.33 6.18
C PRO A 262 -1.25 -28.82 4.74
N HIS A 263 -1.81 -29.63 3.85
CA HIS A 263 -2.11 -29.29 2.48
C HIS A 263 -2.77 -27.90 2.41
N PRO A 264 -2.31 -27.01 1.50
CA PRO A 264 -2.89 -25.69 1.36
C PRO A 264 -4.34 -25.86 0.87
N VAL A 265 -5.27 -25.52 1.71
CA VAL A 265 -6.65 -25.26 1.28
C VAL A 265 -6.61 -23.93 0.53
N LEU A 266 -6.67 -23.99 -0.80
CA LEU A 266 -6.85 -22.83 -1.65
C LEU A 266 -8.21 -22.22 -1.39
N HIS A 267 -8.29 -21.19 -0.57
CA HIS A 267 -9.41 -20.29 -0.56
C HIS A 267 -9.20 -19.23 -1.64
N GLU A 268 -9.71 -19.50 -2.83
CA GLU A 268 -10.12 -18.47 -3.76
C GLU A 268 -11.21 -17.64 -3.06
N ARG A 269 -10.90 -16.44 -2.66
CA ARG A 269 -11.90 -15.40 -2.37
C ARG A 269 -11.40 -14.08 -2.88
N ASP A 270 -12.10 -13.63 -3.90
CA ASP A 270 -12.21 -12.25 -4.33
C ASP A 270 -12.28 -11.32 -3.12
N SER A 271 -11.30 -10.43 -3.00
CA SER A 271 -11.50 -9.18 -2.29
C SER A 271 -10.54 -8.12 -2.82
N LEU A 272 -10.85 -7.63 -4.01
CA LEU A 272 -10.61 -6.25 -4.37
C LEU A 272 -11.57 -5.40 -3.53
N ALA A 273 -11.27 -5.21 -2.26
CA ALA A 273 -11.88 -4.16 -1.46
C ALA A 273 -11.06 -2.90 -1.67
N ALA A 274 -11.47 -2.11 -2.66
CA ALA A 274 -11.13 -0.71 -2.79
C ALA A 274 -11.63 0.04 -1.55
N ALA A 275 -10.72 0.74 -0.87
CA ALA A 275 -11.05 1.83 0.02
C ALA A 275 -10.33 3.10 -0.44
#